data_d13191001bcb532b34f8e545307e73e1
#
_entry.id   d13191001bcb532b34f8e545307e73e1
#
_cell.length_a   1.000
_cell.length_b   1.000
_cell.length_c   1.000
_cell.angle_alpha   90.00
_cell.angle_beta   90.00
_cell.angle_gamma   90.00
#
_symmetry.space_group_name_H-M   'P 1'
#
loop_
_entity.id
_entity.type
_entity.pdbx_description
1 polymer ?
#
loop_
_entity_poly.entity_id
_entity_poly.type
_entity_poly.pdbx_seq_one_letter_code
_entity_poly.pdbx_strand_id
1 'polypeptide(L)'
;MDKMRSEHWYLSEIRKMLTWKKGKTFMAKRLRISEQKLDKLISLMDEDEENKRTPYLTSERVTAEGDKELQFKSNKPLSKEEIEKLYKIDNITSKLSSYWNKATGSGKYLVSANIKCITPDMSLDALKDKLKDIFPKVSPISLPKVKASTQRALMILISDDHCGMINDTNNYKSVEYNQQVYTDRLLKIVNRAASLGKFDLINVISLGDQMNGWNQQTTRGGHIVKSVSNEKQFEMYTRSRVAFYNALFSSGIASSYHVHEVNNSNHAGLGLAYMANQFLALYIANKFPEVKHTSHHGMISQIEYGEHLILITHGKDEKYQTRALPYSINDKTDAYIMEYLNAHGYNTHFRPITLYKGDLHTYGIQQAKFGRYVNVPAISGNSDYGDLNFGNTKAGALLEIFDESLNEINTTVVWM
;
A
#
# COMPACT_ATOMS: atom_id res chain seq x y z
N MET A 1 -41.89 -43.76 31.66
CA MET A 1 -41.83 -42.39 32.22
C MET A 1 -40.85 -41.56 31.40
N ASP A 2 -41.34 -40.88 30.36
CA ASP A 2 -40.52 -39.93 29.59
C ASP A 2 -40.31 -38.67 30.46
N LYS A 3 -39.09 -38.50 30.97
CA LYS A 3 -38.69 -37.24 31.60
C LYS A 3 -38.88 -36.13 30.59
N MET A 4 -39.79 -35.19 30.84
CA MET A 4 -39.95 -33.94 30.05
C MET A 4 -38.59 -33.27 29.99
N ARG A 5 -37.98 -33.30 28.80
CA ARG A 5 -36.70 -32.65 28.55
C ARG A 5 -36.91 -31.14 28.52
N SER A 6 -35.96 -30.38 29.10
CA SER A 6 -36.04 -28.91 29.11
C SER A 6 -35.93 -28.31 27.71
N GLU A 7 -36.54 -27.15 27.49
CA GLU A 7 -36.42 -26.40 26.23
C GLU A 7 -34.95 -26.16 25.85
N HIS A 8 -34.14 -25.83 26.84
CA HIS A 8 -32.69 -25.65 26.66
C HIS A 8 -31.99 -26.91 26.10
N TRP A 9 -32.42 -28.09 26.53
CA TRP A 9 -31.87 -29.36 25.96
C TRP A 9 -32.24 -29.50 24.49
N TYR A 10 -33.47 -29.20 24.08
CA TYR A 10 -33.91 -29.25 22.70
C TYR A 10 -33.10 -28.29 21.82
N LEU A 11 -32.92 -27.04 22.25
CA LEU A 11 -32.16 -26.02 21.55
C LEU A 11 -30.70 -26.46 21.33
N SER A 12 -30.07 -27.05 22.35
CA SER A 12 -28.69 -27.59 22.22
C SER A 12 -28.59 -28.71 21.21
N GLU A 13 -29.52 -29.64 21.20
CA GLU A 13 -29.49 -30.76 20.25
C GLU A 13 -29.83 -30.33 18.81
N ILE A 14 -30.74 -29.37 18.65
CA ILE A 14 -31.02 -28.78 17.33
C ILE A 14 -29.77 -28.10 16.76
N ARG A 15 -29.03 -27.29 17.53
CA ARG A 15 -27.78 -26.68 17.13
C ARG A 15 -26.77 -27.69 16.58
N LYS A 16 -26.55 -28.79 17.32
CA LYS A 16 -25.67 -29.88 16.85
C LYS A 16 -26.10 -30.49 15.52
N MET A 17 -27.41 -30.71 15.35
CA MET A 17 -27.93 -31.32 14.11
C MET A 17 -27.90 -30.36 12.93
N LEU A 18 -28.05 -29.04 13.16
CA LEU A 18 -27.89 -28.02 12.13
C LEU A 18 -26.44 -27.96 11.62
N THR A 19 -25.44 -28.06 12.52
CA THR A 19 -24.03 -28.13 12.10
C THR A 19 -23.74 -29.36 11.21
N TRP A 20 -24.50 -30.45 11.39
CA TRP A 20 -24.42 -31.65 10.58
C TRP A 20 -25.28 -31.61 9.32
N LYS A 21 -25.88 -30.45 8.97
CA LYS A 21 -26.74 -30.23 7.79
C LYS A 21 -27.89 -31.25 7.68
N LYS A 22 -28.48 -31.63 8.80
CA LYS A 22 -29.61 -32.59 8.83
C LYS A 22 -30.92 -31.89 8.49
N GLY A 23 -31.78 -32.55 7.69
CA GLY A 23 -33.09 -32.01 7.32
C GLY A 23 -34.10 -31.99 8.47
N LYS A 24 -35.13 -31.12 8.40
CA LYS A 24 -36.16 -30.90 9.44
C LYS A 24 -36.84 -32.18 9.88
N THR A 25 -37.30 -33.00 8.95
CA THR A 25 -37.98 -34.27 9.23
C THR A 25 -37.09 -35.22 10.03
N PHE A 26 -35.79 -35.28 9.70
CA PHE A 26 -34.83 -36.09 10.48
C PHE A 26 -34.67 -35.55 11.91
N MET A 27 -34.58 -34.23 12.08
CA MET A 27 -34.43 -33.61 13.40
C MET A 27 -35.67 -33.82 14.27
N ALA A 28 -36.86 -33.60 13.72
CA ALA A 28 -38.14 -33.82 14.43
C ALA A 28 -38.28 -35.28 14.89
N LYS A 29 -38.00 -36.25 14.03
CA LYS A 29 -38.03 -37.68 14.34
C LYS A 29 -37.00 -38.05 15.42
N ARG A 30 -35.80 -37.55 15.34
CA ARG A 30 -34.75 -37.81 16.33
C ARG A 30 -35.05 -37.24 17.71
N LEU A 31 -35.65 -36.06 17.73
CA LEU A 31 -36.03 -35.38 18.97
C LEU A 31 -37.38 -35.85 19.54
N ARG A 32 -38.14 -36.66 18.77
CA ARG A 32 -39.50 -37.13 19.11
C ARG A 32 -40.48 -35.97 19.36
N ILE A 33 -40.43 -34.97 18.47
CA ILE A 33 -41.33 -33.81 18.49
C ILE A 33 -42.00 -33.60 17.14
N SER A 34 -43.09 -32.87 17.05
CA SER A 34 -43.69 -32.48 15.79
C SER A 34 -42.82 -31.48 15.04
N GLU A 35 -42.91 -31.44 13.70
CA GLU A 35 -42.21 -30.43 12.89
C GLU A 35 -42.63 -28.99 13.26
N GLN A 36 -43.90 -28.76 13.61
CA GLN A 36 -44.39 -27.47 14.12
C GLN A 36 -43.69 -27.05 15.40
N LYS A 37 -43.47 -27.98 16.36
CA LYS A 37 -42.71 -27.72 17.57
C LYS A 37 -41.22 -27.46 17.25
N LEU A 38 -40.64 -28.18 16.29
CA LEU A 38 -39.29 -27.95 15.82
C LEU A 38 -39.14 -26.55 15.22
N ASP A 39 -40.04 -26.14 14.33
CA ASP A 39 -40.03 -24.80 13.72
C ASP A 39 -40.11 -23.69 14.76
N LYS A 40 -40.96 -23.85 15.78
CA LYS A 40 -41.02 -22.90 16.89
C LYS A 40 -39.72 -22.82 17.69
N LEU A 41 -39.06 -23.95 17.91
CA LEU A 41 -37.76 -23.97 18.61
C LEU A 41 -36.65 -23.36 17.78
N ILE A 42 -36.62 -23.59 16.45
CA ILE A 42 -35.66 -22.97 15.52
C ILE A 42 -35.90 -21.47 15.52
N SER A 43 -37.14 -21.00 15.42
CA SER A 43 -37.48 -19.57 15.48
C SER A 43 -37.01 -18.90 16.78
N LEU A 44 -37.15 -19.58 17.93
CA LEU A 44 -36.61 -19.07 19.21
C LEU A 44 -35.07 -19.01 19.24
N MET A 45 -34.38 -19.94 18.54
CA MET A 45 -32.94 -19.91 18.44
C MET A 45 -32.48 -18.72 17.57
N ASP A 46 -33.18 -18.48 16.45
CA ASP A 46 -32.86 -17.39 15.54
C ASP A 46 -33.07 -16.04 16.23
N GLU A 47 -34.17 -15.90 17.01
CA GLU A 47 -34.43 -14.71 17.83
C GLU A 47 -33.38 -14.50 18.91
N ASP A 48 -32.92 -15.56 19.60
CA ASP A 48 -31.90 -15.47 20.65
C ASP A 48 -30.51 -15.10 20.03
N GLU A 49 -30.15 -15.63 18.87
CA GLU A 49 -28.93 -15.26 18.15
C GLU A 49 -29.00 -13.82 17.59
N GLU A 50 -30.16 -13.41 17.08
CA GLU A 50 -30.35 -12.04 16.59
C GLU A 50 -30.28 -11.05 17.76
N ASN A 51 -30.84 -11.40 18.93
CA ASN A 51 -30.77 -10.58 20.14
C ASN A 51 -29.34 -10.46 20.71
N LYS A 52 -28.52 -11.47 20.59
CA LYS A 52 -27.12 -11.43 21.03
C LYS A 52 -26.23 -10.61 20.11
N ARG A 53 -26.60 -10.41 18.84
CA ARG A 53 -25.84 -9.68 17.83
C ARG A 53 -26.32 -8.23 17.64
N THR A 54 -27.26 -7.74 18.40
CA THR A 54 -27.75 -6.37 18.25
C THR A 54 -26.92 -5.36 19.05
N PRO A 55 -26.64 -4.17 18.51
CA PRO A 55 -27.03 -3.72 17.17
C PRO A 55 -26.17 -4.37 16.07
N TYR A 56 -26.79 -4.73 14.95
CA TYR A 56 -26.05 -5.26 13.80
C TYR A 56 -26.38 -4.52 12.51
N LEU A 57 -25.38 -4.38 11.66
CA LEU A 57 -25.48 -3.72 10.37
C LEU A 57 -26.31 -4.55 9.40
N THR A 58 -27.31 -3.95 8.78
CA THR A 58 -28.15 -4.58 7.75
C THR A 58 -27.80 -4.13 6.35
N SER A 59 -27.36 -2.90 6.20
CA SER A 59 -26.85 -2.39 4.92
C SER A 59 -25.82 -1.28 5.12
N GLU A 60 -24.86 -1.22 4.22
CA GLU A 60 -23.91 -0.14 4.07
C GLU A 60 -23.86 0.26 2.61
N ARG A 61 -23.99 1.55 2.32
CA ARG A 61 -23.80 2.14 1.01
C ARG A 61 -22.77 3.24 1.13
N VAL A 62 -21.81 3.23 0.21
CA VAL A 62 -20.78 4.27 0.13
C VAL A 62 -21.03 5.09 -1.13
N THR A 63 -21.08 6.41 -1.01
CA THR A 63 -21.23 7.32 -2.15
C THR A 63 -19.89 7.51 -2.86
N ALA A 64 -19.92 8.14 -4.03
CA ALA A 64 -18.70 8.45 -4.79
C ALA A 64 -17.76 9.43 -4.02
N GLU A 65 -18.32 10.24 -3.14
CA GLU A 65 -17.61 11.18 -2.27
C GLU A 65 -17.06 10.53 -1.00
N GLY A 66 -17.32 9.23 -0.80
CA GLY A 66 -16.88 8.47 0.37
C GLY A 66 -17.82 8.57 1.58
N ASP A 67 -18.94 9.29 1.48
CA ASP A 67 -19.96 9.34 2.51
C ASP A 67 -20.64 7.96 2.68
N LYS A 68 -20.99 7.61 3.91
CA LYS A 68 -21.61 6.32 4.22
C LYS A 68 -23.06 6.46 4.68
N GLU A 69 -23.92 5.68 4.08
CA GLU A 69 -25.28 5.46 4.53
C GLU A 69 -25.37 4.08 5.17
N LEU A 70 -25.72 4.03 6.45
CA LEU A 70 -25.74 2.82 7.26
C LEU A 70 -27.14 2.52 7.76
N GLN A 71 -27.51 1.26 7.76
CA GLN A 71 -28.74 0.80 8.41
C GLN A 71 -28.44 -0.33 9.38
N PHE A 72 -29.05 -0.26 10.55
CA PHE A 72 -28.90 -1.26 11.60
C PHE A 72 -30.25 -1.73 12.10
N LYS A 73 -30.30 -2.94 12.64
CA LYS A 73 -31.34 -3.38 13.55
C LYS A 73 -30.82 -3.34 14.97
N SER A 74 -31.62 -2.79 15.88
CA SER A 74 -31.31 -2.69 17.30
C SER A 74 -32.56 -3.02 18.17
N ASN A 75 -32.31 -3.53 19.36
CA ASN A 75 -33.38 -3.78 20.33
C ASN A 75 -33.81 -2.53 21.11
N LYS A 76 -33.06 -1.43 20.96
CA LYS A 76 -33.37 -0.11 21.55
C LYS A 76 -33.02 0.98 20.57
N PRO A 77 -33.55 2.20 20.71
CA PRO A 77 -33.06 3.32 19.95
C PRO A 77 -31.57 3.58 20.29
N LEU A 78 -30.73 3.87 19.28
CA LEU A 78 -29.33 4.19 19.49
C LEU A 78 -29.15 5.70 19.62
N SER A 79 -28.32 6.12 20.57
CA SER A 79 -27.92 7.51 20.72
C SER A 79 -26.83 7.86 19.71
N LYS A 80 -26.54 9.16 19.56
CA LYS A 80 -25.45 9.66 18.71
C LYS A 80 -24.11 9.04 19.12
N GLU A 81 -23.81 9.05 20.41
CA GLU A 81 -22.57 8.55 20.99
C GLU A 81 -22.40 7.04 20.79
N GLU A 82 -23.51 6.29 20.87
CA GLU A 82 -23.51 4.84 20.62
C GLU A 82 -23.20 4.53 19.16
N ILE A 83 -23.74 5.30 18.20
CA ILE A 83 -23.47 5.15 16.78
C ILE A 83 -22.01 5.54 16.48
N GLU A 84 -21.54 6.65 17.01
CA GLU A 84 -20.15 7.12 16.84
C GLU A 84 -19.15 6.09 17.38
N LYS A 85 -19.44 5.50 18.53
CA LYS A 85 -18.61 4.45 19.13
C LYS A 85 -18.60 3.15 18.30
N LEU A 86 -19.78 2.72 17.82
CA LEU A 86 -19.91 1.51 16.99
C LEU A 86 -19.07 1.58 15.71
N TYR A 87 -19.02 2.76 15.09
CA TYR A 87 -18.32 3.00 13.82
C TYR A 87 -16.98 3.68 13.98
N LYS A 88 -16.50 3.86 15.23
CA LYS A 88 -15.22 4.52 15.53
C LYS A 88 -15.11 5.88 14.81
N ILE A 89 -16.22 6.64 14.80
CA ILE A 89 -16.25 7.98 14.22
C ILE A 89 -15.40 8.88 15.10
N ASP A 90 -14.34 9.43 14.55
CA ASP A 90 -13.34 10.22 15.29
C ASP A 90 -13.59 11.73 15.24
N ASN A 91 -14.57 12.18 14.46
CA ASN A 91 -14.87 13.58 14.17
C ASN A 91 -13.69 14.35 13.52
N ILE A 92 -12.65 13.64 13.08
CA ILE A 92 -11.50 14.17 12.38
C ILE A 92 -11.56 13.78 10.90
N THR A 93 -11.73 12.49 10.62
CA THR A 93 -11.81 11.94 9.25
C THR A 93 -13.24 11.65 8.82
N SER A 94 -14.15 11.53 9.78
CA SER A 94 -15.55 11.27 9.52
C SER A 94 -16.45 11.92 10.58
N LYS A 95 -17.64 12.36 10.18
CA LYS A 95 -18.63 12.99 11.06
C LYS A 95 -20.01 12.39 10.83
N LEU A 96 -20.70 12.06 11.93
CA LEU A 96 -22.12 11.72 11.87
C LEU A 96 -22.94 12.95 11.48
N SER A 97 -23.47 12.97 10.25
CA SER A 97 -24.21 14.11 9.71
C SER A 97 -25.69 14.09 10.09
N SER A 98 -26.28 12.91 10.11
CA SER A 98 -27.68 12.69 10.55
C SER A 98 -27.89 11.24 10.96
N TYR A 99 -28.85 11.01 11.85
CA TYR A 99 -29.31 9.66 12.18
C TYR A 99 -30.79 9.72 12.62
N TRP A 100 -31.46 8.60 12.51
CA TRP A 100 -32.81 8.44 12.99
C TRP A 100 -33.08 7.00 13.42
N ASN A 101 -34.01 6.84 14.35
CA ASN A 101 -34.48 5.57 14.87
C ASN A 101 -35.97 5.41 14.52
N LYS A 102 -36.33 4.32 13.85
CA LYS A 102 -37.72 3.97 13.53
C LYS A 102 -38.12 2.70 14.27
N ALA A 103 -39.08 2.80 15.16
CA ALA A 103 -39.65 1.63 15.79
C ALA A 103 -40.33 0.74 14.75
N THR A 104 -40.10 -0.57 14.83
CA THR A 104 -40.77 -1.59 14.03
C THR A 104 -41.85 -2.25 14.87
N GLY A 105 -42.87 -2.81 14.22
CA GLY A 105 -43.99 -3.48 14.92
C GLY A 105 -43.62 -4.69 15.82
N SER A 106 -42.33 -5.10 15.78
CA SER A 106 -41.80 -6.23 16.57
C SER A 106 -41.03 -5.80 17.83
N GLY A 107 -41.14 -4.54 18.26
CA GLY A 107 -40.41 -4.02 19.43
C GLY A 107 -38.89 -3.75 19.14
N LYS A 108 -38.47 -3.87 17.89
CA LYS A 108 -37.13 -3.56 17.46
C LYS A 108 -37.09 -2.20 16.77
N TYR A 109 -35.87 -1.67 16.56
CA TYR A 109 -35.63 -0.40 15.88
C TYR A 109 -34.83 -0.62 14.64
N LEU A 110 -35.23 0.04 13.54
CA LEU A 110 -34.37 0.28 12.37
C LEU A 110 -33.70 1.62 12.59
N VAL A 111 -32.37 1.62 12.63
CA VAL A 111 -31.56 2.82 12.82
C VAL A 111 -30.87 3.12 11.49
N SER A 112 -31.05 4.33 10.98
CA SER A 112 -30.28 4.84 9.85
C SER A 112 -29.32 5.90 10.32
N ALA A 113 -28.10 5.87 9.78
CA ALA A 113 -27.07 6.86 10.06
C ALA A 113 -26.35 7.25 8.77
N ASN A 114 -26.16 8.54 8.58
CA ASN A 114 -25.38 9.11 7.49
C ASN A 114 -24.07 9.66 8.06
N ILE A 115 -22.97 9.10 7.63
CA ILE A 115 -21.63 9.52 8.01
C ILE A 115 -21.02 10.26 6.83
N LYS A 116 -20.69 11.53 7.02
CA LYS A 116 -19.92 12.29 6.04
C LYS A 116 -18.44 12.05 6.22
N CYS A 117 -17.78 11.75 5.13
CA CYS A 117 -16.33 11.79 5.09
C CYS A 117 -15.90 13.28 5.21
N ILE A 118 -15.13 13.59 6.23
CA ILE A 118 -14.45 14.88 6.31
C ILE A 118 -13.22 14.72 5.43
N THR A 119 -13.34 15.02 4.14
CA THR A 119 -12.16 15.38 3.37
C THR A 119 -11.69 16.72 3.97
N PRO A 120 -10.53 16.78 4.59
CA PRO A 120 -9.95 18.08 4.89
C PRO A 120 -9.86 18.79 3.55
N ASP A 121 -10.46 19.97 3.45
CA ASP A 121 -10.20 20.89 2.34
C ASP A 121 -8.76 21.41 2.56
N MET A 122 -7.82 20.45 2.44
CA MET A 122 -6.40 20.76 2.53
C MET A 122 -5.98 21.25 1.14
N SER A 123 -6.17 22.55 0.91
CA SER A 123 -5.39 23.20 -0.11
C SER A 123 -3.90 22.90 0.12
N LEU A 124 -3.14 22.80 -0.95
CA LEU A 124 -1.69 22.56 -0.85
C LEU A 124 -1.03 23.56 0.13
N ASP A 125 -1.58 24.77 0.25
CA ASP A 125 -1.07 25.81 1.15
C ASP A 125 -1.44 25.54 2.62
N ALA A 126 -2.65 25.08 2.90
CA ALA A 126 -3.04 24.64 4.26
C ALA A 126 -2.24 23.42 4.72
N LEU A 127 -1.90 22.49 3.79
CA LEU A 127 -0.98 21.40 4.06
C LEU A 127 0.43 21.93 4.35
N LYS A 128 0.95 22.85 3.54
CA LYS A 128 2.26 23.49 3.76
C LYS A 128 2.34 24.19 5.11
N ASP A 129 1.31 24.88 5.54
CA ASP A 129 1.29 25.59 6.82
C ASP A 129 1.25 24.63 8.01
N LYS A 130 0.41 23.59 7.96
CA LYS A 130 0.45 22.50 8.97
C LYS A 130 1.78 21.77 9.00
N LEU A 131 2.41 21.58 7.85
CA LEU A 131 3.72 20.92 7.78
C LEU A 131 4.82 21.81 8.36
N LYS A 132 4.75 23.13 8.27
CA LYS A 132 5.68 24.05 8.95
C LYS A 132 5.66 23.91 10.47
N ASP A 133 4.48 23.63 11.04
CA ASP A 133 4.31 23.44 12.49
C ASP A 133 4.77 22.03 12.96
N ILE A 134 4.67 21.02 12.09
CA ILE A 134 5.10 19.65 12.37
C ILE A 134 6.63 19.51 12.26
N PHE A 135 7.27 20.29 11.39
CA PHE A 135 8.72 20.35 11.32
C PHE A 135 9.26 21.38 12.30
N PRO A 136 10.00 20.97 13.34
CA PRO A 136 10.83 21.92 14.07
C PRO A 136 11.68 22.66 13.05
N LYS A 137 11.93 23.97 13.25
CA LYS A 137 12.79 24.80 12.39
C LYS A 137 14.07 24.05 12.11
N VAL A 138 14.12 23.40 10.96
CA VAL A 138 15.25 22.56 10.58
C VAL A 138 16.28 23.49 9.98
N SER A 139 17.40 23.67 10.66
CA SER A 139 18.52 24.41 10.07
C SER A 139 19.03 23.63 8.85
N PRO A 140 19.22 24.29 7.71
CA PRO A 140 19.83 23.67 6.54
C PRO A 140 21.19 23.05 6.89
N ILE A 141 21.45 21.87 6.31
CA ILE A 141 22.74 21.19 6.44
C ILE A 141 23.43 21.23 5.09
N SER A 142 24.64 21.81 5.04
CA SER A 142 25.50 21.72 3.86
C SER A 142 26.03 20.30 3.70
N LEU A 143 26.01 19.79 2.48
CA LEU A 143 26.51 18.46 2.18
C LEU A 143 28.03 18.40 2.34
N PRO A 144 28.58 17.31 2.89
CA PRO A 144 30.02 17.09 2.90
C PRO A 144 30.55 17.03 1.47
N LYS A 145 31.59 17.80 1.14
CA LYS A 145 32.19 17.84 -0.20
C LYS A 145 33.15 16.66 -0.38
N VAL A 146 32.96 15.88 -1.43
CA VAL A 146 33.94 14.91 -1.94
C VAL A 146 35.00 15.67 -2.72
N LYS A 147 36.28 15.49 -2.35
CA LYS A 147 37.39 16.35 -2.83
C LYS A 147 37.88 16.02 -4.26
N ALA A 148 37.55 14.89 -4.82
CA ALA A 148 38.02 14.49 -6.17
C ALA A 148 36.87 13.87 -6.96
N SER A 149 36.83 14.11 -8.28
CA SER A 149 35.91 13.39 -9.18
C SER A 149 36.29 11.92 -9.20
N THR A 150 35.29 11.07 -9.11
CA THR A 150 35.43 9.61 -9.17
C THR A 150 35.03 9.06 -10.54
N GLN A 151 34.39 9.88 -11.38
CA GLN A 151 33.72 9.49 -12.63
C GLN A 151 32.69 8.35 -12.42
N ARG A 152 32.14 8.27 -11.20
CA ARG A 152 31.20 7.22 -10.79
C ARG A 152 29.88 7.81 -10.30
N ALA A 153 28.79 7.25 -10.79
CA ALA A 153 27.48 7.49 -10.20
C ALA A 153 26.92 6.21 -9.61
N LEU A 154 26.14 6.37 -8.53
CA LEU A 154 25.39 5.28 -7.91
C LEU A 154 23.90 5.50 -8.13
N MET A 155 23.22 4.51 -8.69
CA MET A 155 21.76 4.43 -8.72
C MET A 155 21.31 3.55 -7.56
N ILE A 156 20.54 4.12 -6.62
CA ILE A 156 19.87 3.40 -5.54
C ILE A 156 18.42 3.23 -5.97
N LEU A 157 18.05 2.00 -6.37
CA LEU A 157 16.70 1.70 -6.84
C LEU A 157 15.92 0.97 -5.76
N ILE A 158 14.82 1.58 -5.36
CA ILE A 158 13.90 1.09 -4.33
C ILE A 158 12.51 0.99 -4.98
N SER A 159 11.83 -0.13 -4.80
CA SER A 159 10.51 -0.39 -5.36
C SER A 159 9.61 -1.06 -4.36
N ASP A 160 8.30 -0.87 -4.54
CA ASP A 160 7.29 -1.66 -3.86
C ASP A 160 7.48 -1.61 -2.32
N ASP A 161 7.50 -0.37 -1.80
CA ASP A 161 7.65 -0.13 -0.34
C ASP A 161 6.45 -0.67 0.43
N HIS A 162 5.24 -0.61 -0.14
CA HIS A 162 3.99 -1.10 0.44
C HIS A 162 3.83 -0.74 1.92
N CYS A 163 4.20 0.49 2.30
CA CYS A 163 4.10 0.96 3.67
C CYS A 163 2.68 0.80 4.20
N GLY A 164 2.55 0.15 5.35
CA GLY A 164 1.27 -0.14 5.99
C GLY A 164 0.61 -1.46 5.57
N MET A 165 1.27 -2.27 4.76
CA MET A 165 0.84 -3.64 4.45
C MET A 165 0.71 -4.47 5.73
N ILE A 166 -0.36 -5.27 5.82
CA ILE A 166 -0.61 -6.23 6.90
C ILE A 166 -0.54 -7.64 6.30
N ASN A 167 0.40 -8.44 6.79
CA ASN A 167 0.60 -9.83 6.38
C ASN A 167 0.02 -10.81 7.39
N ASP A 168 -0.55 -11.91 6.92
CA ASP A 168 -0.96 -13.04 7.75
C ASP A 168 0.18 -14.07 7.82
N THR A 169 1.10 -13.83 8.74
CA THR A 169 2.29 -14.66 8.93
C THR A 169 2.00 -16.08 9.45
N ASN A 170 0.76 -16.36 9.84
CA ASN A 170 0.35 -17.72 10.29
C ASN A 170 -0.05 -18.61 9.12
N ASN A 171 -0.58 -18.03 8.03
CA ASN A 171 -1.11 -18.79 6.90
C ASN A 171 -0.24 -18.72 5.65
N TYR A 172 0.63 -17.71 5.54
CA TYR A 172 1.48 -17.46 4.37
C TYR A 172 2.95 -17.39 4.76
N LYS A 173 3.84 -17.56 3.78
CA LYS A 173 5.30 -17.41 3.93
C LYS A 173 5.75 -15.93 4.01
N SER A 174 4.79 -15.01 4.04
CA SER A 174 5.06 -13.60 4.27
C SER A 174 5.63 -13.38 5.68
N VAL A 175 6.38 -12.31 5.86
CA VAL A 175 6.97 -11.93 7.15
C VAL A 175 6.30 -10.69 7.69
N GLU A 176 6.43 -10.45 8.99
CA GLU A 176 5.98 -9.20 9.59
C GLU A 176 6.65 -8.01 8.91
N TYR A 177 5.85 -7.00 8.56
CA TYR A 177 6.33 -5.79 7.91
C TYR A 177 5.74 -4.55 8.61
N ASN A 178 6.59 -3.80 9.25
CA ASN A 178 6.23 -2.61 10.03
C ASN A 178 7.25 -1.49 9.81
N GLN A 179 7.01 -0.33 10.46
CA GLN A 179 7.87 0.85 10.31
C GLN A 179 9.34 0.56 10.68
N GLN A 180 9.58 -0.20 11.74
CA GLN A 180 10.95 -0.50 12.18
C GLN A 180 11.67 -1.36 11.13
N VAL A 181 11.03 -2.44 10.67
CA VAL A 181 11.57 -3.33 9.62
C VAL A 181 11.88 -2.53 8.35
N TYR A 182 10.96 -1.68 7.92
CA TYR A 182 11.18 -0.84 6.74
C TYR A 182 12.34 0.14 6.93
N THR A 183 12.41 0.82 8.07
CA THR A 183 13.51 1.74 8.39
C THR A 183 14.85 1.02 8.39
N ASP A 184 14.94 -0.16 9.03
CA ASP A 184 16.17 -0.94 9.10
C ASP A 184 16.66 -1.39 7.73
N ARG A 185 15.72 -1.78 6.83
CA ARG A 185 16.02 -2.11 5.43
C ARG A 185 16.60 -0.91 4.68
N LEU A 186 16.01 0.27 4.84
CA LEU A 186 16.51 1.50 4.22
C LEU A 186 17.91 1.87 4.75
N LEU A 187 18.16 1.77 6.04
CA LEU A 187 19.49 2.04 6.63
C LEU A 187 20.53 1.00 6.19
N LYS A 188 20.14 -0.25 5.99
CA LYS A 188 21.00 -1.28 5.40
C LYS A 188 21.46 -0.91 3.98
N ILE A 189 20.57 -0.29 3.17
CA ILE A 189 20.92 0.23 1.85
C ILE A 189 22.00 1.31 1.98
N VAL A 190 21.83 2.27 2.90
CA VAL A 190 22.82 3.33 3.15
C VAL A 190 24.18 2.75 3.53
N ASN A 191 24.21 1.79 4.46
CA ASN A 191 25.44 1.13 4.89
C ASN A 191 26.11 0.38 3.72
N ARG A 192 25.32 -0.28 2.90
CA ARG A 192 25.86 -0.97 1.70
C ARG A 192 26.40 0.04 0.68
N ALA A 193 25.67 1.12 0.40
CA ALA A 193 26.13 2.19 -0.50
C ALA A 193 27.46 2.78 0.01
N ALA A 194 27.58 3.05 1.31
CA ALA A 194 28.81 3.57 1.91
C ALA A 194 30.00 2.60 1.73
N SER A 195 29.76 1.30 1.79
CA SER A 195 30.81 0.28 1.57
C SER A 195 31.32 0.18 0.13
N LEU A 196 30.58 0.74 -0.84
CA LEU A 196 30.97 0.73 -2.26
C LEU A 196 31.91 1.89 -2.65
N GLY A 197 32.17 2.82 -1.71
CA GLY A 197 33.16 3.89 -1.89
C GLY A 197 32.52 5.26 -2.07
N LYS A 198 33.17 6.12 -2.86
CA LYS A 198 32.74 7.49 -3.12
C LYS A 198 32.20 7.64 -4.53
N PHE A 199 31.31 8.64 -4.70
CA PHE A 199 30.62 8.89 -5.97
C PHE A 199 30.56 10.39 -6.26
N ASP A 200 30.48 10.76 -7.54
CA ASP A 200 30.23 12.15 -7.93
C ASP A 200 28.73 12.46 -7.80
N LEU A 201 27.89 11.47 -8.10
CA LEU A 201 26.45 11.60 -8.03
C LEU A 201 25.83 10.33 -7.43
N ILE A 202 24.84 10.52 -6.55
CA ILE A 202 23.90 9.44 -6.18
C ILE A 202 22.51 9.82 -6.63
N ASN A 203 21.90 9.00 -7.48
CA ASN A 203 20.48 9.03 -7.81
C ASN A 203 19.74 8.06 -6.90
N VAL A 204 18.79 8.55 -6.11
CA VAL A 204 17.84 7.72 -5.36
C VAL A 204 16.56 7.65 -6.18
N ILE A 205 16.21 6.45 -6.63
CA ILE A 205 15.09 6.22 -7.54
C ILE A 205 14.06 5.35 -6.86
N SER A 206 12.90 5.93 -6.56
CA SER A 206 11.72 5.22 -6.02
C SER A 206 10.79 4.88 -7.18
N LEU A 207 10.54 3.58 -7.41
CA LEU A 207 9.83 3.09 -8.59
C LEU A 207 8.32 2.91 -8.39
N GLY A 208 7.75 3.47 -7.35
CA GLY A 208 6.30 3.40 -7.11
C GLY A 208 5.90 2.45 -5.98
N ASP A 209 4.61 2.35 -5.76
CA ASP A 209 3.96 1.56 -4.71
C ASP A 209 4.54 1.83 -3.30
N GLN A 210 4.71 3.13 -2.99
CA GLN A 210 5.23 3.61 -1.72
C GLN A 210 4.32 3.22 -0.54
N MET A 211 3.00 3.21 -0.76
CA MET A 211 2.00 2.80 0.23
C MET A 211 1.14 1.68 -0.32
N ASN A 212 0.64 0.81 0.59
CA ASN A 212 0.00 -0.43 0.21
C ASN A 212 -1.44 -0.25 -0.31
N GLY A 213 -2.15 0.79 0.08
CA GLY A 213 -3.52 1.02 -0.34
C GLY A 213 -3.87 2.48 -0.53
N TRP A 214 -4.91 2.71 -1.36
CA TRP A 214 -5.45 4.03 -1.62
C TRP A 214 -6.34 4.53 -0.47
N ASN A 215 -7.15 3.63 0.10
CA ASN A 215 -8.19 3.94 1.08
C ASN A 215 -8.25 2.93 2.23
N GLN A 216 -7.13 2.38 2.66
CA GLN A 216 -6.96 1.31 3.65
C GLN A 216 -7.40 -0.09 3.19
N GLN A 217 -8.22 -0.21 2.17
CA GLN A 217 -8.87 -1.47 1.80
C GLN A 217 -8.64 -1.86 0.35
N THR A 218 -8.35 -0.89 -0.51
CA THR A 218 -8.20 -1.13 -1.95
C THR A 218 -7.02 -0.38 -2.55
N THR A 219 -6.53 -0.88 -3.67
CA THR A 219 -5.68 -0.13 -4.60
C THR A 219 -6.51 0.93 -5.33
N ARG A 220 -5.89 1.76 -6.15
CA ARG A 220 -6.58 2.72 -7.03
C ARG A 220 -7.57 2.04 -7.98
N GLY A 221 -7.27 0.81 -8.44
CA GLY A 221 -8.15 0.01 -9.29
C GLY A 221 -9.21 -0.79 -8.55
N GLY A 222 -9.35 -0.61 -7.24
CA GLY A 222 -10.35 -1.29 -6.43
C GLY A 222 -9.99 -2.72 -6.03
N HIS A 223 -8.75 -3.18 -6.26
CA HIS A 223 -8.30 -4.49 -5.74
C HIS A 223 -8.17 -4.44 -4.22
N ILE A 224 -8.73 -5.43 -3.55
CA ILE A 224 -8.73 -5.50 -2.09
C ILE A 224 -7.32 -5.75 -1.57
N VAL A 225 -6.89 -4.94 -0.60
CA VAL A 225 -5.62 -5.07 0.11
C VAL A 225 -5.85 -4.99 1.62
N LYS A 226 -4.96 -5.61 2.39
CA LYS A 226 -4.93 -5.47 3.86
C LYS A 226 -3.94 -4.39 4.23
N SER A 227 -4.41 -3.26 4.75
CA SER A 227 -3.56 -2.13 5.12
C SER A 227 -4.00 -1.49 6.43
N VAL A 228 -3.04 -0.85 7.10
CA VAL A 228 -3.33 0.10 8.17
C VAL A 228 -3.99 1.36 7.60
N SER A 229 -4.43 2.29 8.46
CA SER A 229 -5.06 3.54 8.00
C SER A 229 -4.12 4.36 7.11
N ASN A 230 -4.69 5.23 6.27
CA ASN A 230 -3.90 6.08 5.37
C ASN A 230 -2.91 6.96 6.12
N GLU A 231 -3.29 7.47 7.29
CA GLU A 231 -2.41 8.28 8.14
C GLU A 231 -1.20 7.47 8.60
N LYS A 232 -1.41 6.21 9.01
CA LYS A 232 -0.32 5.33 9.43
C LYS A 232 0.57 4.89 8.26
N GLN A 233 -0.01 4.67 7.08
CA GLN A 233 0.77 4.40 5.86
C GLN A 233 1.66 5.59 5.53
N PHE A 234 1.09 6.80 5.55
CA PHE A 234 1.81 8.05 5.31
C PHE A 234 2.91 8.27 6.36
N GLU A 235 2.59 8.09 7.64
CA GLU A 235 3.55 8.23 8.74
C GLU A 235 4.71 7.23 8.62
N MET A 236 4.41 5.96 8.39
CA MET A 236 5.41 4.92 8.20
C MET A 236 6.37 5.25 7.05
N TYR A 237 5.83 5.61 5.89
CA TYR A 237 6.62 5.94 4.71
C TYR A 237 7.50 7.18 4.96
N THR A 238 6.87 8.30 5.35
CA THR A 238 7.57 9.58 5.46
C THR A 238 8.62 9.59 6.56
N ARG A 239 8.34 9.05 7.75
CA ARG A 239 9.33 8.96 8.84
C ARG A 239 10.53 8.11 8.47
N SER A 240 10.30 6.96 7.86
CA SER A 240 11.37 6.06 7.45
C SER A 240 12.23 6.66 6.33
N ARG A 241 11.60 7.32 5.35
CA ARG A 241 12.32 8.02 4.27
C ARG A 241 13.10 9.24 4.79
N VAL A 242 12.58 9.97 5.76
CA VAL A 242 13.32 11.04 6.44
C VAL A 242 14.57 10.49 7.13
N ALA A 243 14.45 9.37 7.85
CA ALA A 243 15.62 8.72 8.48
C ALA A 243 16.65 8.28 7.42
N PHE A 244 16.21 7.68 6.33
CA PHE A 244 17.03 7.26 5.20
C PHE A 244 17.77 8.44 4.56
N TYR A 245 17.07 9.52 4.22
CA TYR A 245 17.67 10.71 3.60
C TYR A 245 18.66 11.40 4.52
N ASN A 246 18.35 11.51 5.83
CA ASN A 246 19.29 12.04 6.80
C ASN A 246 20.57 11.21 6.86
N ALA A 247 20.48 9.89 6.94
CA ALA A 247 21.62 9.00 6.98
C ALA A 247 22.44 9.08 5.67
N LEU A 248 21.77 9.02 4.52
CA LEU A 248 22.43 9.01 3.22
C LEU A 248 23.14 10.34 2.93
N PHE A 249 22.43 11.47 3.05
CA PHE A 249 23.01 12.76 2.67
C PHE A 249 24.07 13.24 3.65
N SER A 250 23.95 12.88 4.94
CA SER A 250 24.99 13.20 5.94
C SER A 250 26.20 12.25 5.87
N SER A 251 26.15 11.16 5.12
CA SER A 251 27.24 10.17 5.05
C SER A 251 28.49 10.69 4.34
N GLY A 252 28.37 11.73 3.52
CA GLY A 252 29.45 12.29 2.74
C GLY A 252 30.07 11.31 1.72
N ILE A 253 29.27 10.38 1.20
CA ILE A 253 29.72 9.40 0.19
C ILE A 253 29.58 9.90 -1.25
N ALA A 254 28.89 11.03 -1.46
CA ALA A 254 28.78 11.64 -2.79
C ALA A 254 28.94 13.16 -2.76
N SER A 255 29.33 13.73 -3.89
CA SER A 255 29.43 15.18 -4.10
C SER A 255 28.07 15.82 -4.38
N SER A 256 27.13 15.06 -4.95
CA SER A 256 25.77 15.50 -5.28
C SER A 256 24.76 14.38 -5.16
N TYR A 257 23.51 14.76 -4.94
CA TYR A 257 22.40 13.81 -4.80
C TYR A 257 21.19 14.29 -5.61
N HIS A 258 20.48 13.34 -6.21
CA HIS A 258 19.22 13.59 -6.90
C HIS A 258 18.20 12.52 -6.54
N VAL A 259 17.03 12.93 -6.06
CA VAL A 259 15.93 12.02 -5.72
C VAL A 259 14.90 12.04 -6.85
N HIS A 260 14.51 10.85 -7.31
CA HIS A 260 13.51 10.63 -8.34
C HIS A 260 12.37 9.78 -7.77
N GLU A 261 11.14 10.30 -7.83
CA GLU A 261 9.95 9.62 -7.31
C GLU A 261 8.97 9.34 -8.43
N VAL A 262 8.74 8.07 -8.75
CA VAL A 262 7.69 7.63 -9.67
C VAL A 262 6.37 7.62 -8.92
N ASN A 263 5.44 8.50 -9.33
CA ASN A 263 4.13 8.66 -8.70
C ASN A 263 3.03 7.86 -9.41
N ASN A 264 3.29 7.35 -10.61
CA ASN A 264 2.31 6.61 -11.38
C ASN A 264 2.44 5.10 -11.11
N SER A 265 1.71 4.62 -10.11
CA SER A 265 1.66 3.22 -9.70
C SER A 265 0.24 2.79 -9.35
N ASN A 266 0.00 1.48 -9.28
CA ASN A 266 -1.35 0.92 -9.16
C ASN A 266 -1.91 0.90 -7.73
N HIS A 267 -1.10 0.98 -6.68
CA HIS A 267 -1.59 0.99 -5.30
C HIS A 267 -2.06 2.38 -4.84
N ALA A 268 -1.20 3.24 -4.39
CA ALA A 268 -1.56 4.56 -3.86
C ALA A 268 -1.30 5.72 -4.85
N GLY A 269 -0.47 5.51 -5.84
CA GLY A 269 -0.24 6.32 -7.05
C GLY A 269 -0.33 7.84 -6.90
N LEU A 270 -0.97 8.47 -7.89
CA LEU A 270 -1.08 9.93 -8.03
C LEU A 270 -1.88 10.67 -6.93
N GLY A 271 -2.32 9.99 -5.90
CA GLY A 271 -3.00 10.58 -4.75
C GLY A 271 -2.12 10.55 -3.50
N LEU A 272 -2.33 9.54 -2.65
CA LEU A 272 -1.67 9.45 -1.34
C LEU A 272 -0.15 9.38 -1.45
N ALA A 273 0.38 8.59 -2.41
CA ALA A 273 1.82 8.50 -2.63
C ALA A 273 2.40 9.83 -3.13
N TYR A 274 1.71 10.49 -4.06
CA TYR A 274 2.14 11.81 -4.53
C TYR A 274 2.20 12.84 -3.40
N MET A 275 1.18 12.90 -2.53
CA MET A 275 1.19 13.82 -1.37
C MET A 275 2.38 13.53 -0.44
N ALA A 276 2.67 12.26 -0.16
CA ALA A 276 3.80 11.88 0.68
C ALA A 276 5.14 12.25 0.04
N ASN A 277 5.28 12.06 -1.27
CA ASN A 277 6.49 12.45 -1.99
C ASN A 277 6.66 13.98 -2.05
N GLN A 278 5.57 14.75 -2.18
CA GLN A 278 5.65 16.22 -2.07
C GLN A 278 6.07 16.68 -0.66
N PHE A 279 5.60 15.99 0.38
CA PHE A 279 6.06 16.24 1.74
C PHE A 279 7.57 16.00 1.88
N LEU A 280 8.08 14.88 1.35
CA LEU A 280 9.51 14.57 1.36
C LEU A 280 10.32 15.57 0.52
N ALA A 281 9.80 16.01 -0.62
CA ALA A 281 10.42 17.04 -1.44
C ALA A 281 10.58 18.36 -0.67
N LEU A 282 9.54 18.79 0.05
CA LEU A 282 9.61 19.98 0.92
C LEU A 282 10.61 19.79 2.07
N TYR A 283 10.63 18.60 2.69
CA TYR A 283 11.62 18.28 3.72
C TYR A 283 13.04 18.39 3.18
N ILE A 284 13.31 17.77 2.02
CA ILE A 284 14.63 17.77 1.36
C ILE A 284 15.02 19.22 1.03
N ALA A 285 14.15 19.99 0.39
CA ALA A 285 14.43 21.37 0.02
C ALA A 285 14.75 22.27 1.21
N ASN A 286 14.14 22.04 2.37
CA ASN A 286 14.43 22.80 3.59
C ASN A 286 15.69 22.33 4.32
N LYS A 287 15.92 21.02 4.40
CA LYS A 287 17.03 20.43 5.16
C LYS A 287 18.32 20.34 4.37
N PHE A 288 18.23 20.01 3.10
CA PHE A 288 19.33 19.73 2.19
C PHE A 288 19.13 20.49 0.86
N PRO A 289 19.23 21.83 0.84
CA PRO A 289 18.88 22.64 -0.32
C PRO A 289 19.72 22.35 -1.57
N GLU A 290 20.86 21.70 -1.43
CA GLU A 290 21.73 21.28 -2.55
C GLU A 290 21.25 19.98 -3.23
N VAL A 291 20.32 19.23 -2.61
CA VAL A 291 19.78 17.98 -3.16
C VAL A 291 18.67 18.29 -4.16
N LYS A 292 18.79 17.75 -5.36
CA LYS A 292 17.73 17.86 -6.37
C LYS A 292 16.61 16.84 -6.12
N HIS A 293 15.37 17.21 -6.43
CA HIS A 293 14.22 16.32 -6.37
C HIS A 293 13.38 16.43 -7.63
N THR A 294 12.98 15.30 -8.20
CA THR A 294 12.11 15.24 -9.39
C THR A 294 10.97 14.25 -9.18
N SER A 295 9.74 14.73 -9.37
CA SER A 295 8.53 13.92 -9.39
C SER A 295 8.19 13.50 -10.81
N HIS A 296 7.98 12.20 -11.03
CA HIS A 296 7.64 11.61 -12.32
C HIS A 296 6.18 11.14 -12.32
N HIS A 297 5.41 11.54 -13.34
CA HIS A 297 3.97 11.26 -13.45
C HIS A 297 3.61 10.39 -14.66
N GLY A 298 4.52 10.21 -15.59
CA GLY A 298 4.33 9.37 -16.77
C GLY A 298 4.35 7.87 -16.47
N MET A 299 3.85 7.07 -17.40
CA MET A 299 4.00 5.61 -17.35
C MET A 299 5.49 5.22 -17.41
N ILE A 300 6.24 5.86 -18.27
CA ILE A 300 7.69 5.76 -18.36
C ILE A 300 8.25 7.16 -18.25
N SER A 301 9.31 7.32 -17.49
CA SER A 301 10.07 8.56 -17.36
C SER A 301 11.54 8.30 -17.63
N GLN A 302 12.30 9.35 -17.87
CA GLN A 302 13.70 9.25 -18.30
C GLN A 302 14.63 10.06 -17.41
N ILE A 303 15.83 9.54 -17.24
CA ILE A 303 16.96 10.18 -16.56
C ILE A 303 18.17 10.03 -17.49
N GLU A 304 18.91 11.10 -17.69
CA GLU A 304 20.15 11.06 -18.46
C GLU A 304 21.36 11.09 -17.51
N TYR A 305 22.32 10.21 -17.75
CA TYR A 305 23.60 10.22 -17.06
C TYR A 305 24.71 9.88 -18.06
N GLY A 306 25.59 10.84 -18.37
CA GLY A 306 26.58 10.71 -19.41
C GLY A 306 25.96 10.25 -20.75
N GLU A 307 26.48 9.20 -21.33
CA GLU A 307 25.92 8.59 -22.53
C GLU A 307 24.71 7.68 -22.25
N HIS A 308 24.44 7.35 -20.99
CA HIS A 308 23.36 6.42 -20.62
C HIS A 308 21.99 7.10 -20.60
N LEU A 309 20.99 6.44 -21.19
CA LEU A 309 19.58 6.75 -21.02
C LEU A 309 18.95 5.74 -20.07
N ILE A 310 18.47 6.25 -18.96
CA ILE A 310 17.84 5.45 -17.90
C ILE A 310 16.33 5.70 -17.98
N LEU A 311 15.57 4.65 -18.29
CA LEU A 311 14.12 4.66 -18.25
C LEU A 311 13.66 4.11 -16.90
N ILE A 312 12.73 4.79 -16.26
CA ILE A 312 12.16 4.39 -14.98
C ILE A 312 10.64 4.30 -15.06
N THR A 313 10.09 3.27 -14.46
CA THR A 313 8.64 3.03 -14.40
C THR A 313 8.30 2.16 -13.21
N HIS A 314 7.07 2.27 -12.70
CA HIS A 314 6.59 1.23 -11.80
C HIS A 314 6.32 -0.09 -12.56
N GLY A 315 5.92 -0.01 -13.81
CA GLY A 315 5.60 -1.18 -14.64
C GLY A 315 4.12 -1.45 -14.77
N LYS A 316 3.29 -0.85 -13.92
CA LYS A 316 1.84 -0.97 -13.95
C LYS A 316 1.18 0.33 -13.54
N ASP A 317 0.22 0.77 -14.36
CA ASP A 317 -0.64 1.91 -14.10
C ASP A 317 -2.10 1.43 -14.12
N GLU A 318 -2.88 1.80 -13.12
CA GLU A 318 -4.31 1.47 -13.05
C GLU A 318 -5.10 1.93 -14.29
N LYS A 319 -4.73 3.05 -14.86
CA LYS A 319 -5.34 3.56 -16.10
C LYS A 319 -5.06 2.66 -17.31
N TYR A 320 -3.96 1.91 -17.27
CA TYR A 320 -3.46 1.08 -18.38
C TYR A 320 -3.18 -0.36 -17.93
N GLN A 321 -4.02 -0.94 -17.09
CA GLN A 321 -3.87 -2.31 -16.54
C GLN A 321 -3.54 -3.37 -17.58
N THR A 322 -4.10 -3.24 -18.80
CA THR A 322 -3.81 -4.14 -19.92
C THR A 322 -2.39 -4.02 -20.47
N ARG A 323 -1.63 -3.02 -20.04
CA ARG A 323 -0.27 -2.72 -20.48
C ARG A 323 0.78 -2.87 -19.38
N ALA A 324 0.48 -3.64 -18.32
CA ALA A 324 1.49 -3.98 -17.33
C ALA A 324 2.72 -4.60 -18.01
N LEU A 325 3.90 -4.12 -17.63
CA LEU A 325 5.15 -4.65 -18.17
C LEU A 325 5.43 -6.04 -17.56
N PRO A 326 5.69 -7.08 -18.37
CA PRO A 326 5.89 -8.44 -17.88
C PRO A 326 7.20 -8.61 -17.12
N TYR A 327 7.38 -9.75 -16.43
CA TYR A 327 8.66 -10.12 -15.83
C TYR A 327 9.73 -10.36 -16.94
N SER A 328 9.38 -11.17 -17.93
CA SER A 328 10.24 -11.44 -19.06
C SER A 328 9.84 -10.59 -20.25
N ILE A 329 10.84 -9.87 -20.81
CA ILE A 329 10.63 -9.09 -22.02
C ILE A 329 10.16 -9.99 -23.16
N ASN A 330 9.22 -9.53 -23.95
CA ASN A 330 8.74 -10.20 -25.16
C ASN A 330 8.67 -9.19 -26.32
N ASP A 331 8.52 -9.69 -27.55
CA ASP A 331 8.54 -8.85 -28.75
C ASP A 331 7.52 -7.71 -28.73
N LYS A 332 6.33 -7.93 -28.12
CA LYS A 332 5.30 -6.89 -28.00
C LYS A 332 5.73 -5.77 -27.06
N THR A 333 6.31 -6.14 -25.93
CA THR A 333 6.80 -5.16 -24.94
C THR A 333 8.01 -4.42 -25.46
N ASP A 334 8.92 -5.14 -26.12
CA ASP A 334 10.11 -4.56 -26.75
C ASP A 334 9.71 -3.54 -27.83
N ALA A 335 8.77 -3.91 -28.72
CA ALA A 335 8.24 -3.00 -29.73
C ALA A 335 7.58 -1.75 -29.11
N TYR A 336 6.82 -1.91 -28.02
CA TYR A 336 6.19 -0.78 -27.32
C TYR A 336 7.24 0.19 -26.75
N ILE A 337 8.31 -0.33 -26.15
CA ILE A 337 9.38 0.51 -25.59
C ILE A 337 10.16 1.17 -26.72
N MET A 338 10.43 0.46 -27.82
CA MET A 338 11.06 1.04 -29.01
C MET A 338 10.22 2.16 -29.63
N GLU A 339 8.91 1.98 -29.69
CA GLU A 339 7.98 3.03 -30.16
C GLU A 339 8.03 4.27 -29.25
N TYR A 340 8.02 4.06 -27.93
CA TYR A 340 8.18 5.13 -26.95
C TYR A 340 9.50 5.90 -27.18
N LEU A 341 10.61 5.20 -27.33
CA LEU A 341 11.93 5.81 -27.58
C LEU A 341 11.96 6.62 -28.88
N ASN A 342 11.42 6.06 -29.96
CA ASN A 342 11.32 6.76 -31.24
C ASN A 342 10.44 8.02 -31.15
N ALA A 343 9.30 7.94 -30.45
CA ALA A 343 8.40 9.08 -30.27
C ALA A 343 9.05 10.23 -29.48
N HIS A 344 10.06 9.92 -28.65
CA HIS A 344 10.82 10.92 -27.88
C HIS A 344 12.15 11.28 -28.52
N GLY A 345 12.43 10.83 -29.75
CA GLY A 345 13.63 11.17 -30.50
C GLY A 345 14.91 10.48 -30.04
N TYR A 346 14.79 9.40 -29.26
CA TYR A 346 15.96 8.66 -28.78
C TYR A 346 16.44 7.63 -29.83
N ASN A 347 17.71 7.71 -30.18
CA ASN A 347 18.33 6.76 -31.09
C ASN A 347 18.96 5.61 -30.29
N THR A 348 18.38 4.41 -30.40
CA THR A 348 18.82 3.21 -29.68
C THR A 348 20.15 2.65 -30.13
N HIS A 349 20.64 3.00 -31.34
CA HIS A 349 21.85 2.44 -31.88
C HIS A 349 23.16 3.03 -31.33
N PHE A 350 23.07 4.23 -30.73
CA PHE A 350 24.27 4.96 -30.32
C PHE A 350 24.31 5.29 -28.84
N ARG A 351 23.32 4.81 -28.04
CA ARG A 351 23.21 5.15 -26.64
C ARG A 351 22.84 3.92 -25.81
N PRO A 352 23.61 3.59 -24.75
CA PRO A 352 23.21 2.54 -23.83
C PRO A 352 21.90 2.89 -23.11
N ILE A 353 20.93 1.98 -23.17
CA ILE A 353 19.60 2.18 -22.55
C ILE A 353 19.38 1.11 -21.49
N THR A 354 18.92 1.53 -20.32
CA THR A 354 18.45 0.62 -19.26
C THR A 354 17.07 1.04 -18.79
N LEU A 355 16.12 0.11 -18.78
CA LEU A 355 14.81 0.30 -18.19
C LEU A 355 14.74 -0.43 -16.85
N TYR A 356 14.42 0.31 -15.79
CA TYR A 356 14.14 -0.23 -14.45
C TYR A 356 12.66 -0.19 -14.15
N LYS A 357 12.13 -1.31 -13.65
CA LYS A 357 10.74 -1.40 -13.24
C LYS A 357 10.54 -2.15 -11.92
N GLY A 358 9.44 -1.85 -11.21
CA GLY A 358 8.91 -2.53 -10.04
C GLY A 358 7.76 -3.49 -10.36
N ASP A 359 6.69 -3.46 -9.57
CA ASP A 359 5.39 -4.18 -9.64
C ASP A 359 5.45 -5.68 -9.37
N LEU A 360 6.45 -6.40 -9.86
CA LEU A 360 6.47 -7.87 -9.80
C LEU A 360 7.31 -8.44 -8.66
N HIS A 361 7.84 -7.60 -7.79
CA HIS A 361 8.58 -7.93 -6.56
C HIS A 361 9.79 -8.85 -6.76
N THR A 362 10.14 -9.20 -7.99
CA THR A 362 11.16 -10.21 -8.32
C THR A 362 12.32 -9.58 -9.07
N TYR A 363 13.54 -9.84 -8.62
CA TYR A 363 14.75 -9.40 -9.29
C TYR A 363 15.02 -10.18 -10.58
N GLY A 364 15.42 -9.46 -11.64
CA GLY A 364 15.90 -10.06 -12.88
C GLY A 364 16.46 -9.03 -13.86
N ILE A 365 17.46 -9.42 -14.61
CA ILE A 365 18.05 -8.63 -15.70
C ILE A 365 17.93 -9.42 -16.99
N GLN A 366 17.48 -8.76 -18.04
CA GLN A 366 17.36 -9.35 -19.38
C GLN A 366 17.87 -8.38 -20.44
N GLN A 367 18.43 -8.94 -21.51
CA GLN A 367 18.77 -8.18 -22.70
C GLN A 367 17.55 -8.05 -23.61
N ALA A 368 17.21 -6.83 -23.96
CA ALA A 368 16.16 -6.47 -24.91
C ALA A 368 16.77 -5.86 -26.18
N LYS A 369 15.96 -5.64 -27.21
CA LYS A 369 16.44 -4.98 -28.46
C LYS A 369 16.84 -3.54 -28.22
N PHE A 370 16.17 -2.85 -27.28
CA PHE A 370 16.51 -1.48 -26.91
C PHE A 370 17.70 -1.38 -25.95
N GLY A 371 18.06 -2.43 -25.23
CA GLY A 371 19.08 -2.40 -24.17
C GLY A 371 18.78 -3.34 -23.01
N ARG A 372 19.03 -2.92 -21.77
CA ARG A 372 18.80 -3.72 -20.55
C ARG A 372 17.38 -3.51 -20.02
N TYR A 373 16.73 -4.60 -19.66
CA TYR A 373 15.42 -4.62 -18.99
C TYR A 373 15.59 -5.21 -17.59
N VAL A 374 15.34 -4.42 -16.55
CA VAL A 374 15.68 -4.75 -15.18
C VAL A 374 14.43 -4.71 -14.30
N ASN A 375 14.09 -5.84 -13.69
CA ASN A 375 13.09 -5.92 -12.63
C ASN A 375 13.78 -5.68 -11.27
N VAL A 376 13.32 -4.70 -10.53
CA VAL A 376 13.84 -4.34 -9.21
C VAL A 376 13.06 -5.11 -8.14
N PRO A 377 13.73 -5.76 -7.16
CA PRO A 377 13.04 -6.49 -6.11
C PRO A 377 12.28 -5.53 -5.18
N ALA A 378 11.17 -5.99 -4.61
CA ALA A 378 10.41 -5.23 -3.64
C ALA A 378 11.17 -5.09 -2.32
N ILE A 379 11.24 -3.87 -1.77
CA ILE A 379 11.83 -3.68 -0.44
C ILE A 379 10.92 -4.24 0.68
N SER A 380 9.61 -4.27 0.45
CA SER A 380 8.64 -4.91 1.37
C SER A 380 8.84 -6.43 1.46
N GLY A 381 9.34 -7.04 0.40
CA GLY A 381 9.49 -8.49 0.30
C GLY A 381 8.17 -9.19 -0.02
N ASN A 382 8.01 -10.41 0.49
CA ASN A 382 6.85 -11.23 0.21
C ASN A 382 5.62 -10.75 0.98
N SER A 383 4.51 -10.62 0.29
CA SER A 383 3.17 -10.35 0.86
C SER A 383 2.30 -11.60 0.76
N ASP A 384 1.13 -11.60 1.42
CA ASP A 384 0.14 -12.66 1.27
C ASP A 384 -0.24 -12.86 -0.20
N TYR A 385 -0.44 -11.76 -0.93
CA TYR A 385 -0.70 -11.77 -2.37
C TYR A 385 0.50 -12.26 -3.18
N GLY A 386 1.70 -11.82 -2.81
CA GLY A 386 2.95 -12.23 -3.46
C GLY A 386 3.22 -13.72 -3.30
N ASP A 387 2.96 -14.28 -2.12
CA ASP A 387 3.11 -15.71 -1.86
C ASP A 387 2.23 -16.58 -2.76
N LEU A 388 0.99 -16.12 -2.99
CA LEU A 388 0.03 -16.83 -3.84
C LEU A 388 0.30 -16.69 -5.34
N ASN A 389 0.79 -15.53 -5.80
CA ASN A 389 0.84 -15.20 -7.23
C ASN A 389 2.25 -15.21 -7.82
N PHE A 390 3.29 -14.88 -7.04
CA PHE A 390 4.67 -14.75 -7.52
C PHE A 390 5.63 -15.77 -6.89
N GLY A 391 5.13 -16.56 -5.93
CA GLY A 391 5.96 -17.47 -5.14
C GLY A 391 6.77 -16.72 -4.08
N ASN A 392 7.84 -17.33 -3.60
CA ASN A 392 8.65 -16.79 -2.50
C ASN A 392 9.61 -15.69 -3.02
N THR A 393 9.16 -14.43 -2.97
CA THR A 393 9.99 -13.27 -3.32
C THR A 393 10.80 -12.81 -2.12
N LYS A 394 12.08 -12.53 -2.32
CA LYS A 394 12.98 -12.05 -1.27
C LYS A 394 13.03 -10.52 -1.27
N ALA A 395 12.91 -9.93 -0.09
CA ALA A 395 13.03 -8.48 0.06
C ALA A 395 14.41 -7.99 -0.40
N GLY A 396 14.45 -6.86 -1.13
CA GLY A 396 15.70 -6.33 -1.59
C GLY A 396 15.60 -4.93 -2.20
N ALA A 397 16.76 -4.38 -2.53
CA ALA A 397 16.92 -3.17 -3.32
C ALA A 397 18.10 -3.36 -4.28
N LEU A 398 18.16 -2.54 -5.32
CA LEU A 398 19.23 -2.63 -6.31
C LEU A 398 20.15 -1.42 -6.22
N LEU A 399 21.44 -1.66 -6.21
CA LEU A 399 22.49 -0.66 -6.32
C LEU A 399 23.25 -0.89 -7.64
N GLU A 400 23.30 0.12 -8.50
CA GLU A 400 24.07 0.05 -9.73
C GLU A 400 25.09 1.20 -9.80
N ILE A 401 26.34 0.85 -9.97
CA ILE A 401 27.44 1.79 -10.17
C ILE A 401 27.67 1.95 -11.66
N PHE A 402 27.51 3.15 -12.15
CA PHE A 402 27.91 3.57 -13.48
C PHE A 402 29.31 4.15 -13.35
N ASP A 403 30.30 3.48 -13.92
CA ASP A 403 31.70 3.90 -13.92
C ASP A 403 32.10 4.33 -15.33
N GLU A 404 32.14 5.63 -15.58
CA GLU A 404 32.46 6.19 -16.89
C GLU A 404 33.92 5.95 -17.25
N SER A 405 34.82 5.86 -16.24
CA SER A 405 36.26 5.63 -16.51
C SER A 405 36.54 4.24 -17.07
N LEU A 406 35.70 3.26 -16.70
CA LEU A 406 35.79 1.87 -17.14
C LEU A 406 34.74 1.50 -18.20
N ASN A 407 33.80 2.39 -18.46
CA ASN A 407 32.59 2.10 -19.27
C ASN A 407 31.86 0.85 -18.81
N GLU A 408 31.66 0.74 -17.49
CA GLU A 408 31.07 -0.43 -16.83
C GLU A 408 29.84 -0.07 -16.02
N ILE A 409 28.91 -1.04 -15.89
CA ILE A 409 27.79 -1.01 -14.94
C ILE A 409 27.96 -2.19 -13.99
N ASN A 410 28.20 -1.89 -12.73
CA ASN A 410 28.34 -2.90 -11.68
C ASN A 410 27.07 -2.99 -10.84
N THR A 411 26.41 -4.14 -10.84
CA THR A 411 25.13 -4.40 -10.17
C THR A 411 25.33 -5.10 -8.84
N THR A 412 24.71 -4.60 -7.79
CA THR A 412 24.67 -5.23 -6.46
C THR A 412 23.21 -5.30 -5.99
N VAL A 413 22.73 -6.49 -5.68
CA VAL A 413 21.42 -6.66 -5.00
C VAL A 413 21.64 -6.68 -3.49
N VAL A 414 20.99 -5.77 -2.78
CA VAL A 414 20.99 -5.72 -1.33
C VAL A 414 19.80 -6.52 -0.82
N TRP A 415 20.02 -7.81 -0.51
CA TRP A 415 19.00 -8.65 0.08
C TRP A 415 18.81 -8.33 1.57
N MET A 416 17.53 -8.35 2.02
CA MET A 416 17.12 -8.01 3.38
C MET A 416 16.99 -9.24 4.29
#